data_50a8bbe44cbc66287a3e8bb1dae23e38
#
_entry.id   50a8bbe44cbc66287a3e8bb1dae23e38
#
_cell.length_a   1.000
_cell.length_b   1.000
_cell.length_c   1.000
_cell.angle_alpha   90.00
_cell.angle_beta   90.00
_cell.angle_gamma   90.00
#
_symmetry.space_group_name_H-M   'P 1'
#
loop_
_entity.id
_entity.type
_entity.pdbx_description
1 polymer ?
#
loop_
_entity_poly.entity_id
_entity_poly.type
_entity_poly.pdbx_seq_one_letter_code
_entity_poly.pdbx_strand_id
1 'polypeptide(L)'
;MAVLSQQVEAAQKALAGGASAGGLESAALEVYALLESVSRSLYGNYGAALNIYNLPTSLMAAITASVIPAVSGALARRDRRGASRVSASALRITALIAFPMGVGLFVMGRPIMQLLYPALEKALAGPLLSTLGLATVFVCMMLVCNSVLQAYGFVNLPILVMVVGGGMKIFTNYHVVAMPKVGIYGAPLGNILCFGLCLGLDLVLIARVIPRRPRYLDIFLKPFLASALMGGAAWAVYGLGSKIAMTLGKKSLEAALASGKDPGGLGAKLCDISVGLQRVLDLSRTGNALITLGAIGIAVIVYGVLVVALRAISRDDLALMPKGDKIAKLLRL
;
A
#
# COMPACT_ATOMS: atom_id res chain seq x y z
N MET A 1 11.87 -4.32 -20.78
CA MET A 1 12.81 -5.47 -20.76
C MET A 1 13.12 -5.97 -22.19
N ALA A 2 12.12 -6.32 -23.02
CA ALA A 2 12.36 -6.79 -24.39
C ALA A 2 13.12 -5.78 -25.29
N VAL A 3 12.81 -4.48 -25.19
CA VAL A 3 13.51 -3.42 -25.94
C VAL A 3 14.96 -3.27 -25.47
N LEU A 4 15.20 -3.40 -24.20
CA LEU A 4 16.53 -3.31 -23.58
C LEU A 4 17.41 -4.50 -23.99
N SER A 5 16.85 -5.73 -24.05
CA SER A 5 17.59 -6.90 -24.51
C SER A 5 17.94 -6.80 -26.00
N GLN A 6 17.02 -6.29 -26.82
CA GLN A 6 17.32 -6.08 -28.27
C GLN A 6 18.41 -5.04 -28.50
N GLN A 7 18.44 -3.96 -27.71
CA GLN A 7 19.44 -2.90 -27.88
C GLN A 7 20.80 -3.29 -27.30
N VAL A 8 20.83 -4.04 -26.20
CA VAL A 8 22.07 -4.64 -25.69
C VAL A 8 22.62 -5.66 -26.67
N GLU A 9 21.79 -6.46 -27.32
CA GLU A 9 22.18 -7.38 -28.38
C GLU A 9 22.70 -6.65 -29.65
N ALA A 10 22.07 -5.53 -30.03
CA ALA A 10 22.53 -4.68 -31.10
C ALA A 10 23.91 -4.03 -30.82
N ALA A 11 24.09 -3.55 -29.58
CA ALA A 11 25.38 -3.02 -29.12
C ALA A 11 26.47 -4.10 -29.05
N GLN A 12 26.14 -5.32 -28.62
CA GLN A 12 27.05 -6.47 -28.64
C GLN A 12 27.43 -6.89 -30.07
N LYS A 13 26.48 -6.85 -31.02
CA LYS A 13 26.76 -7.11 -32.43
C LYS A 13 27.65 -6.04 -33.05
N ALA A 14 27.45 -4.77 -32.71
CA ALA A 14 28.31 -3.67 -33.14
C ALA A 14 29.74 -3.81 -32.60
N LEU A 15 29.88 -4.24 -31.34
CA LEU A 15 31.18 -4.57 -30.70
C LEU A 15 31.89 -5.74 -31.44
N ALA A 16 31.14 -6.80 -31.76
CA ALA A 16 31.70 -7.98 -32.44
C ALA A 16 32.04 -7.72 -33.93
N GLY A 17 31.42 -6.72 -34.56
CA GLY A 17 31.55 -6.38 -35.97
C GLY A 17 32.74 -5.44 -36.32
N GLY A 18 33.62 -5.10 -35.35
CA GLY A 18 34.79 -4.23 -35.61
C GLY A 18 34.43 -2.77 -35.88
N ALA A 19 33.39 -2.23 -35.21
CA ALA A 19 32.98 -0.85 -35.37
C ALA A 19 34.13 0.13 -35.03
N SER A 20 34.20 1.24 -35.75
CA SER A 20 35.15 2.32 -35.48
C SER A 20 34.99 2.86 -34.06
N ALA A 21 36.07 3.39 -33.45
CA ALA A 21 36.04 3.91 -32.08
C ALA A 21 34.87 4.90 -31.81
N GLY A 22 34.51 5.72 -32.78
CA GLY A 22 33.36 6.63 -32.72
C GLY A 22 32.00 5.93 -32.74
N GLY A 23 31.86 4.79 -33.39
CA GLY A 23 30.63 3.97 -33.37
C GLY A 23 30.43 3.25 -32.06
N LEU A 24 31.51 2.88 -31.35
CA LEU A 24 31.47 2.27 -30.05
C LEU A 24 31.05 3.29 -28.95
N GLU A 25 31.57 4.52 -29.07
CA GLU A 25 31.23 5.60 -28.15
C GLU A 25 29.77 6.03 -28.26
N SER A 26 29.23 6.15 -29.48
CA SER A 26 27.81 6.46 -29.68
C SER A 26 26.89 5.33 -29.19
N ALA A 27 27.22 4.06 -29.42
CA ALA A 27 26.45 2.93 -28.90
C ALA A 27 26.49 2.84 -27.36
N ALA A 28 27.63 3.15 -26.74
CA ALA A 28 27.75 3.22 -25.31
C ALA A 28 26.88 4.34 -24.71
N LEU A 29 26.87 5.53 -25.33
CA LEU A 29 26.02 6.65 -24.91
C LEU A 29 24.52 6.33 -25.03
N GLU A 30 24.10 5.66 -26.09
CA GLU A 30 22.72 5.22 -26.25
C GLU A 30 22.31 4.20 -25.16
N VAL A 31 23.16 3.23 -24.84
CA VAL A 31 22.92 2.26 -23.77
C VAL A 31 22.85 2.96 -22.41
N TYR A 32 23.74 3.92 -22.15
CA TYR A 32 23.69 4.73 -20.93
C TYR A 32 22.39 5.54 -20.81
N ALA A 33 21.98 6.22 -21.85
CA ALA A 33 20.75 7.01 -21.89
C ALA A 33 19.51 6.12 -21.64
N LEU A 34 19.49 4.92 -22.19
CA LEU A 34 18.43 3.94 -21.95
C LEU A 34 18.41 3.42 -20.51
N LEU A 35 19.56 3.02 -19.98
CA LEU A 35 19.67 2.59 -18.60
C LEU A 35 19.19 3.69 -17.63
N GLU A 36 19.56 4.94 -17.92
CA GLU A 36 19.11 6.08 -17.14
C GLU A 36 17.58 6.28 -17.23
N SER A 37 17.01 6.22 -18.43
CA SER A 37 15.57 6.36 -18.64
C SER A 37 14.77 5.26 -17.95
N VAL A 38 15.22 4.02 -18.02
CA VAL A 38 14.60 2.87 -17.32
C VAL A 38 14.71 3.01 -15.82
N SER A 39 15.89 3.37 -15.31
CA SER A 39 16.08 3.57 -13.86
C SER A 39 15.21 4.71 -13.32
N ARG A 40 15.09 5.83 -14.05
CA ARG A 40 14.17 6.93 -13.72
C ARG A 40 12.72 6.47 -13.70
N SER A 41 12.28 5.69 -14.67
CA SER A 41 10.92 5.15 -14.73
C SER A 41 10.65 4.22 -13.54
N LEU A 42 11.55 3.29 -13.24
CA LEU A 42 11.45 2.37 -12.11
C LEU A 42 11.37 3.14 -10.79
N TYR A 43 12.27 4.11 -10.59
CA TYR A 43 12.32 4.92 -9.38
C TYR A 43 11.08 5.82 -9.24
N GLY A 44 10.60 6.40 -10.35
CA GLY A 44 9.39 7.20 -10.38
C GLY A 44 8.14 6.41 -9.97
N ASN A 45 7.99 5.19 -10.49
CA ASN A 45 6.90 4.29 -10.13
C ASN A 45 6.95 3.89 -8.64
N TYR A 46 8.14 3.58 -8.12
CA TYR A 46 8.33 3.23 -6.72
C TYR A 46 8.10 4.43 -5.80
N GLY A 47 8.60 5.62 -6.16
CA GLY A 47 8.41 6.87 -5.42
C GLY A 47 6.94 7.26 -5.29
N ALA A 48 6.17 7.13 -6.38
CA ALA A 48 4.73 7.35 -6.36
C ALA A 48 3.99 6.36 -5.43
N ALA A 49 4.37 5.09 -5.45
CA ALA A 49 3.83 4.08 -4.54
C ALA A 49 4.19 4.38 -3.06
N LEU A 50 5.42 4.86 -2.79
CA LEU A 50 5.84 5.29 -1.45
C LEU A 50 5.05 6.49 -0.94
N ASN A 51 4.70 7.46 -1.79
CA ASN A 51 3.89 8.60 -1.38
C ASN A 51 2.53 8.15 -0.82
N ILE A 52 1.86 7.18 -1.47
CA ILE A 52 0.59 6.64 -0.98
C ILE A 52 0.80 5.79 0.28
N TYR A 53 1.84 4.97 0.31
CA TYR A 53 2.23 4.17 1.48
C TYR A 53 2.49 5.03 2.73
N ASN A 54 3.03 6.24 2.57
CA ASN A 54 3.33 7.13 3.69
C ASN A 54 2.08 7.77 4.32
N LEU A 55 0.92 7.79 3.65
CA LEU A 55 -0.31 8.36 4.21
C LEU A 55 -0.78 7.63 5.48
N PRO A 56 -0.93 6.30 5.49
CA PRO A 56 -1.24 5.54 6.70
C PRO A 56 -0.22 5.74 7.81
N THR A 57 1.06 5.72 7.48
CA THR A 57 2.13 5.85 8.49
C THR A 57 2.13 7.22 9.16
N SER A 58 1.86 8.30 8.39
CA SER A 58 1.73 9.66 8.93
C SER A 58 0.52 9.79 9.87
N LEU A 59 -0.61 9.16 9.52
CA LEU A 59 -1.78 9.12 10.39
C LEU A 59 -1.46 8.40 11.70
N MET A 60 -0.76 7.27 11.63
CA MET A 60 -0.36 6.50 12.81
C MET A 60 0.62 7.28 13.69
N ALA A 61 1.54 8.04 13.13
CA ALA A 61 2.46 8.87 13.89
C ALA A 61 1.71 9.89 14.78
N ALA A 62 0.62 10.48 14.28
CA ALA A 62 -0.22 11.37 15.06
C ALA A 62 -0.94 10.66 16.23
N ILE A 63 -1.43 9.44 16.02
CA ILE A 63 -2.07 8.62 17.04
C ILE A 63 -1.07 8.21 18.12
N THR A 64 0.12 7.76 17.71
CA THR A 64 1.17 7.31 18.62
C THR A 64 1.68 8.41 19.54
N ALA A 65 1.70 9.66 19.07
CA ALA A 65 2.06 10.82 19.91
C ALA A 65 1.15 10.97 21.14
N SER A 66 -0.11 10.56 21.08
CA SER A 66 -1.04 10.60 22.19
C SER A 66 -0.88 9.43 23.19
N VAL A 67 -0.29 8.32 22.73
CA VAL A 67 -0.12 7.11 23.56
C VAL A 67 0.93 7.32 24.66
N ILE A 68 2.02 8.03 24.34
CA ILE A 68 3.12 8.27 25.29
C ILE A 68 2.61 8.99 26.57
N PRO A 69 1.94 10.16 26.50
CA PRO A 69 1.47 10.84 27.71
C PRO A 69 0.36 10.06 28.42
N ALA A 70 -0.48 9.32 27.71
CA ALA A 70 -1.55 8.53 28.32
C ALA A 70 -0.99 7.39 29.18
N VAL A 71 0.00 6.65 28.68
CA VAL A 71 0.64 5.54 29.39
C VAL A 71 1.54 6.05 30.52
N SER A 72 2.41 7.04 30.26
CA SER A 72 3.31 7.60 31.25
C SER A 72 2.56 8.30 32.40
N GLY A 73 1.42 8.97 32.10
CA GLY A 73 0.55 9.56 33.10
C GLY A 73 -0.09 8.51 34.05
N ALA A 74 -0.45 7.34 33.53
CA ALA A 74 -0.92 6.23 34.40
C ALA A 74 0.22 5.67 35.25
N LEU A 75 1.43 5.54 34.70
CA LEU A 75 2.59 5.10 35.46
C LEU A 75 3.02 6.08 36.53
N ALA A 76 2.95 7.39 36.27
CA ALA A 76 3.22 8.44 37.27
C ALA A 76 2.26 8.37 38.47
N ARG A 77 1.02 7.98 38.25
CA ARG A 77 0.04 7.71 39.32
C ARG A 77 0.20 6.35 40.01
N ARG A 78 1.29 5.60 39.67
CA ARG A 78 1.56 4.23 40.16
C ARG A 78 0.47 3.21 39.78
N ASP A 79 -0.39 3.55 38.82
CA ASP A 79 -1.43 2.64 38.31
C ASP A 79 -0.89 1.78 37.17
N ARG A 80 -0.10 0.74 37.52
CA ARG A 80 0.44 -0.23 36.56
C ARG A 80 -0.65 -1.01 35.81
N ARG A 81 -1.83 -1.19 36.43
CA ARG A 81 -2.97 -1.87 35.77
C ARG A 81 -3.61 -0.97 34.72
N GLY A 82 -3.80 0.31 35.05
CA GLY A 82 -4.26 1.32 34.10
C GLY A 82 -3.30 1.49 32.92
N ALA A 83 -1.99 1.60 33.17
CA ALA A 83 -0.99 1.69 32.12
C ALA A 83 -1.03 0.49 31.16
N SER A 84 -1.13 -0.75 31.69
CA SER A 84 -1.25 -1.96 30.88
C SER A 84 -2.56 -1.97 30.05
N ARG A 85 -3.68 -1.50 30.61
CA ARG A 85 -4.96 -1.40 29.91
C ARG A 85 -4.89 -0.38 28.77
N VAL A 86 -4.35 0.80 29.02
CA VAL A 86 -4.15 1.85 28.00
C VAL A 86 -3.25 1.35 26.86
N SER A 87 -2.15 0.68 27.19
CA SER A 87 -1.26 0.08 26.18
C SER A 87 -1.96 -0.97 25.31
N ALA A 88 -2.77 -1.86 25.93
CA ALA A 88 -3.53 -2.87 25.20
C ALA A 88 -4.60 -2.24 24.29
N SER A 89 -5.29 -1.19 24.78
CA SER A 89 -6.25 -0.43 23.96
C SER A 89 -5.59 0.31 22.82
N ALA A 90 -4.42 0.91 23.03
CA ALA A 90 -3.65 1.57 21.98
C ALA A 90 -3.28 0.58 20.85
N LEU A 91 -2.77 -0.61 21.21
CA LEU A 91 -2.47 -1.67 20.23
C LEU A 91 -3.72 -2.11 19.47
N ARG A 92 -4.87 -2.26 20.14
CA ARG A 92 -6.13 -2.65 19.51
C ARG A 92 -6.66 -1.60 18.56
N ILE A 93 -6.69 -0.33 18.98
CA ILE A 93 -7.12 0.79 18.12
C ILE A 93 -6.24 0.90 16.90
N THR A 94 -4.92 0.78 17.08
CA THR A 94 -3.98 0.76 15.94
C THR A 94 -4.24 -0.41 15.01
N ALA A 95 -4.44 -1.61 15.51
CA ALA A 95 -4.77 -2.77 14.68
C ALA A 95 -6.06 -2.54 13.88
N LEU A 96 -7.12 -1.99 14.53
CA LEU A 96 -8.38 -1.66 13.87
C LEU A 96 -8.25 -0.65 12.73
N ILE A 97 -7.22 0.19 12.74
CA ILE A 97 -6.97 1.18 11.69
C ILE A 97 -5.94 0.65 10.68
N ALA A 98 -4.85 0.04 11.14
CA ALA A 98 -3.75 -0.41 10.29
C ALA A 98 -4.13 -1.57 9.35
N PHE A 99 -4.91 -2.55 9.84
CA PHE A 99 -5.30 -3.70 9.02
C PHE A 99 -6.16 -3.32 7.81
N PRO A 100 -7.27 -2.54 7.95
CA PRO A 100 -8.07 -2.17 6.78
C PRO A 100 -7.30 -1.27 5.81
N MET A 101 -6.44 -0.36 6.31
CA MET A 101 -5.61 0.47 5.45
C MET A 101 -4.59 -0.38 4.66
N GLY A 102 -3.89 -1.29 5.32
CA GLY A 102 -2.93 -2.17 4.67
C GLY A 102 -3.56 -3.14 3.68
N VAL A 103 -4.65 -3.82 4.08
CA VAL A 103 -5.40 -4.73 3.20
C VAL A 103 -6.05 -3.96 2.04
N GLY A 104 -6.58 -2.76 2.30
CA GLY A 104 -7.12 -1.88 1.26
C GLY A 104 -6.07 -1.53 0.20
N LEU A 105 -4.87 -1.11 0.63
CA LEU A 105 -3.76 -0.84 -0.29
C LEU A 105 -3.27 -2.11 -1.01
N PHE A 106 -3.26 -3.25 -0.32
CA PHE A 106 -2.87 -4.53 -0.92
C PHE A 106 -3.81 -4.95 -2.05
N VAL A 107 -5.13 -4.90 -1.79
CA VAL A 107 -6.15 -5.35 -2.74
C VAL A 107 -6.38 -4.32 -3.85
N MET A 108 -6.46 -3.05 -3.49
CA MET A 108 -6.82 -1.95 -4.38
C MET A 108 -5.60 -1.18 -4.93
N GLY A 109 -4.37 -1.69 -4.74
CA GLY A 109 -3.15 -1.01 -5.15
C GLY A 109 -3.11 -0.65 -6.63
N ARG A 110 -3.52 -1.56 -7.53
CA ARG A 110 -3.62 -1.29 -8.97
C ARG A 110 -4.65 -0.21 -9.31
N PRO A 111 -5.94 -0.33 -8.88
CA PRO A 111 -6.94 0.71 -9.12
C PRO A 111 -6.56 2.08 -8.57
N ILE A 112 -5.99 2.13 -7.36
CA ILE A 112 -5.55 3.37 -6.71
C ILE A 112 -4.43 4.05 -7.52
N MET A 113 -3.41 3.29 -7.95
CA MET A 113 -2.33 3.85 -8.77
C MET A 113 -2.84 4.35 -10.12
N GLN A 114 -3.76 3.64 -10.75
CA GLN A 114 -4.37 4.08 -12.01
C GLN A 114 -5.20 5.34 -11.85
N LEU A 115 -5.85 5.51 -10.69
CA LEU A 115 -6.65 6.68 -10.39
C LEU A 115 -5.78 7.92 -10.14
N LEU A 116 -4.76 7.79 -9.29
CA LEU A 116 -3.94 8.91 -8.84
C LEU A 116 -2.79 9.25 -9.80
N TYR A 117 -2.20 8.25 -10.43
CA TYR A 117 -1.05 8.38 -11.31
C TYR A 117 -1.28 7.70 -12.68
N PRO A 118 -2.20 8.23 -13.50
CA PRO A 118 -2.58 7.58 -14.76
C PRO A 118 -1.46 7.56 -15.81
N ALA A 119 -0.45 8.43 -15.67
CA ALA A 119 0.70 8.51 -16.57
C ALA A 119 1.79 7.47 -16.28
N LEU A 120 1.76 6.83 -15.09
CA LEU A 120 2.76 5.84 -14.71
C LEU A 120 2.47 4.45 -15.30
N GLU A 121 3.50 3.63 -15.37
CA GLU A 121 3.41 2.27 -15.89
C GLU A 121 2.53 1.39 -14.99
N LYS A 122 1.34 1.05 -15.49
CA LYS A 122 0.29 0.30 -14.76
C LYS A 122 0.78 -1.07 -14.28
N ALA A 123 1.70 -1.68 -15.03
CA ALA A 123 2.24 -2.99 -14.72
C ALA A 123 3.19 -2.97 -13.51
N LEU A 124 3.88 -1.86 -13.27
CA LEU A 124 4.87 -1.72 -12.19
C LEU A 124 4.29 -1.09 -10.94
N ALA A 125 3.67 0.08 -11.06
CA ALA A 125 3.24 0.89 -9.92
C ALA A 125 2.18 0.19 -9.04
N GLY A 126 1.24 -0.52 -9.65
CA GLY A 126 0.16 -1.23 -8.93
C GLY A 126 0.68 -2.33 -8.00
N PRO A 127 1.44 -3.31 -8.49
CA PRO A 127 2.01 -4.37 -7.65
C PRO A 127 2.97 -3.85 -6.58
N LEU A 128 3.74 -2.78 -6.87
CA LEU A 128 4.60 -2.14 -5.87
C LEU A 128 3.80 -1.60 -4.70
N LEU A 129 2.70 -0.87 -4.97
CA LEU A 129 1.82 -0.36 -3.92
C LEU A 129 1.11 -1.50 -3.18
N SER A 130 0.66 -2.54 -3.88
CA SER A 130 0.04 -3.72 -3.23
C SER A 130 1.00 -4.36 -2.23
N THR A 131 2.26 -4.59 -2.61
CA THR A 131 3.25 -5.17 -1.69
C THR A 131 3.57 -4.24 -0.52
N LEU A 132 3.69 -2.92 -0.76
CA LEU A 132 3.85 -1.90 0.29
C LEU A 132 2.65 -1.85 1.23
N GLY A 133 1.43 -2.11 0.73
CA GLY A 133 0.22 -2.19 1.55
C GLY A 133 0.35 -3.22 2.69
N LEU A 134 0.97 -4.36 2.41
CA LEU A 134 1.23 -5.35 3.46
C LEU A 134 2.26 -4.83 4.49
N ALA A 135 3.31 -4.14 4.02
CA ALA A 135 4.30 -3.50 4.91
C ALA A 135 3.67 -2.42 5.80
N THR A 136 2.59 -1.75 5.34
CA THR A 136 1.87 -0.72 6.10
C THR A 136 1.36 -1.26 7.44
N VAL A 137 0.82 -2.47 7.47
CA VAL A 137 0.34 -3.08 8.72
C VAL A 137 1.48 -3.21 9.73
N PHE A 138 2.62 -3.73 9.29
CA PHE A 138 3.78 -3.95 10.17
C PHE A 138 4.34 -2.64 10.70
N VAL A 139 4.53 -1.62 9.84
CA VAL A 139 5.09 -0.34 10.28
C VAL A 139 4.14 0.41 11.22
N CYS A 140 2.82 0.41 10.96
CA CYS A 140 1.86 1.06 11.82
C CYS A 140 1.82 0.42 13.22
N MET A 141 1.86 -0.90 13.30
CA MET A 141 1.91 -1.62 14.57
C MET A 141 3.23 -1.41 15.31
N MET A 142 4.36 -1.41 14.59
CA MET A 142 5.68 -1.12 15.15
C MET A 142 5.72 0.28 15.79
N LEU A 143 5.17 1.31 15.12
CA LEU A 143 5.15 2.69 15.65
C LEU A 143 4.48 2.77 17.02
N VAL A 144 3.35 2.08 17.22
CA VAL A 144 2.67 2.06 18.51
C VAL A 144 3.43 1.23 19.55
N CYS A 145 4.00 0.10 19.16
CA CYS A 145 4.85 -0.69 20.04
C CYS A 145 6.03 0.15 20.57
N ASN A 146 6.68 0.90 19.68
CA ASN A 146 7.76 1.82 20.05
C ASN A 146 7.29 2.89 21.05
N SER A 147 6.12 3.50 20.82
CA SER A 147 5.56 4.51 21.72
C SER A 147 5.22 3.94 23.10
N VAL A 148 4.72 2.72 23.15
CA VAL A 148 4.47 2.02 24.42
C VAL A 148 5.78 1.76 25.16
N LEU A 149 6.81 1.21 24.49
CA LEU A 149 8.12 0.96 25.12
C LEU A 149 8.75 2.25 25.66
N GLN A 150 8.69 3.34 24.88
CA GLN A 150 9.18 4.66 25.30
C GLN A 150 8.42 5.18 26.53
N ALA A 151 7.09 5.02 26.58
CA ALA A 151 6.28 5.44 27.70
C ALA A 151 6.60 4.67 29.02
N TYR A 152 7.05 3.43 28.90
CA TYR A 152 7.57 2.64 30.02
C TYR A 152 9.03 2.98 30.42
N GLY A 153 9.65 3.96 29.74
CA GLY A 153 11.02 4.41 30.02
C GLY A 153 12.12 3.68 29.24
N PHE A 154 11.77 2.74 28.37
CA PHE A 154 12.72 1.99 27.56
C PHE A 154 12.95 2.67 26.21
N VAL A 155 13.57 3.86 26.23
CA VAL A 155 13.80 4.67 25.01
C VAL A 155 14.82 4.03 24.06
N ASN A 156 15.82 3.36 24.60
CA ASN A 156 16.92 2.78 23.82
C ASN A 156 16.54 1.47 23.10
N LEU A 157 15.56 0.72 23.62
CA LEU A 157 15.17 -0.56 23.03
C LEU A 157 14.58 -0.43 21.63
N PRO A 158 13.64 0.49 21.33
CA PRO A 158 13.17 0.74 19.98
C PRO A 158 14.29 1.10 19.00
N ILE A 159 15.28 1.89 19.45
CA ILE A 159 16.44 2.27 18.63
C ILE A 159 17.23 1.03 18.20
N LEU A 160 17.54 0.15 19.16
CA LEU A 160 18.23 -1.12 18.85
C LEU A 160 17.44 -2.00 17.88
N VAL A 161 16.14 -2.14 18.10
CA VAL A 161 15.25 -2.89 17.20
C VAL A 161 15.27 -2.30 15.79
N MET A 162 15.21 -0.98 15.67
CA MET A 162 15.28 -0.30 14.36
C MET A 162 16.62 -0.48 13.67
N VAL A 163 17.73 -0.50 14.41
CA VAL A 163 19.08 -0.77 13.84
C VAL A 163 19.13 -2.20 13.29
N VAL A 164 18.62 -3.18 14.03
CA VAL A 164 18.57 -4.58 13.56
C VAL A 164 17.67 -4.71 12.32
N GLY A 165 16.49 -4.09 12.35
CA GLY A 165 15.58 -4.07 11.20
C GLY A 165 16.18 -3.36 9.98
N GLY A 166 16.86 -2.24 10.19
CA GLY A 166 17.59 -1.50 9.14
C GLY A 166 18.69 -2.34 8.50
N GLY A 167 19.47 -3.06 9.32
CA GLY A 167 20.46 -4.02 8.83
C GLY A 167 19.84 -5.12 7.97
N MET A 168 18.70 -5.67 8.41
CA MET A 168 17.94 -6.67 7.65
C MET A 168 17.44 -6.10 6.31
N LYS A 169 16.99 -4.85 6.31
CA LYS A 169 16.54 -4.17 5.07
C LYS A 169 17.69 -3.97 4.08
N ILE A 170 18.86 -3.54 4.57
CA ILE A 170 20.06 -3.38 3.71
C ILE A 170 20.43 -4.73 3.12
N PHE A 171 20.52 -5.77 3.96
CA PHE A 171 20.85 -7.13 3.53
C PHE A 171 19.86 -7.65 2.47
N THR A 172 18.55 -7.51 2.72
CA THR A 172 17.50 -7.95 1.79
C THR A 172 17.57 -7.18 0.48
N ASN A 173 17.71 -5.86 0.52
CA ASN A 173 17.79 -5.05 -0.68
C ASN A 173 19.03 -5.39 -1.51
N TYR A 174 20.19 -5.57 -0.87
CA TYR A 174 21.42 -5.93 -1.56
C TYR A 174 21.30 -7.27 -2.32
N HIS A 175 20.71 -8.29 -1.68
CA HIS A 175 20.60 -9.62 -2.30
C HIS A 175 19.38 -9.75 -3.23
N VAL A 176 18.22 -9.24 -2.84
CA VAL A 176 16.95 -9.49 -3.54
C VAL A 176 16.75 -8.54 -4.71
N VAL A 177 17.07 -7.25 -4.55
CA VAL A 177 16.95 -6.28 -5.66
C VAL A 177 17.99 -6.56 -6.75
N ALA A 178 19.16 -7.07 -6.39
CA ALA A 178 20.18 -7.47 -7.36
C ALA A 178 19.79 -8.68 -8.23
N MET A 179 18.77 -9.45 -7.83
CA MET A 179 18.31 -10.60 -8.63
C MET A 179 17.54 -10.12 -9.86
N PRO A 180 17.95 -10.51 -11.10
CA PRO A 180 17.30 -10.05 -12.34
C PRO A 180 15.81 -10.39 -12.45
N LYS A 181 15.37 -11.46 -11.78
CA LYS A 181 13.96 -11.91 -11.78
C LYS A 181 13.08 -11.09 -10.86
N VAL A 182 13.62 -10.51 -9.80
CA VAL A 182 12.86 -9.76 -8.77
C VAL A 182 12.98 -8.25 -9.00
N GLY A 183 14.18 -7.74 -9.23
CA GLY A 183 14.45 -6.34 -9.50
C GLY A 183 13.83 -5.41 -8.46
N ILE A 184 13.15 -4.36 -8.92
CA ILE A 184 12.56 -3.31 -8.04
C ILE A 184 11.51 -3.84 -7.05
N TYR A 185 10.88 -5.00 -7.33
CA TYR A 185 9.92 -5.62 -6.39
C TYR A 185 10.58 -6.11 -5.10
N GLY A 186 11.89 -6.28 -5.08
CA GLY A 186 12.66 -6.58 -3.88
C GLY A 186 12.61 -5.49 -2.82
N ALA A 187 12.49 -4.22 -3.21
CA ALA A 187 12.47 -3.11 -2.28
C ALA A 187 11.25 -3.11 -1.31
N PRO A 188 10.00 -3.32 -1.77
CA PRO A 188 8.86 -3.54 -0.89
C PRO A 188 9.00 -4.79 0.00
N LEU A 189 9.60 -5.87 -0.50
CA LEU A 189 9.85 -7.07 0.31
C LEU A 189 10.84 -6.77 1.45
N GLY A 190 11.88 -5.97 1.18
CA GLY A 190 12.79 -5.47 2.22
C GLY A 190 12.06 -4.69 3.32
N ASN A 191 11.05 -3.89 2.97
CA ASN A 191 10.21 -3.19 3.95
C ASN A 191 9.38 -4.18 4.81
N ILE A 192 8.76 -5.20 4.19
CA ILE A 192 7.99 -6.23 4.91
C ILE A 192 8.87 -6.96 5.91
N LEU A 193 10.04 -7.42 5.49
CA LEU A 193 10.97 -8.16 6.36
C LEU A 193 11.51 -7.28 7.48
N CYS A 194 11.93 -6.06 7.17
CA CYS A 194 12.41 -5.10 8.16
C CYS A 194 11.35 -4.81 9.23
N PHE A 195 10.18 -4.32 8.82
CA PHE A 195 9.14 -3.93 9.78
C PHE A 195 8.46 -5.13 10.45
N GLY A 196 8.37 -6.27 9.77
CA GLY A 196 7.90 -7.52 10.36
C GLY A 196 8.84 -8.02 11.47
N LEU A 197 10.15 -7.98 11.24
CA LEU A 197 11.15 -8.31 12.25
C LEU A 197 11.09 -7.33 13.43
N CYS A 198 11.07 -6.02 13.16
CA CYS A 198 10.95 -5.00 14.21
C CYS A 198 9.69 -5.22 15.05
N LEU A 199 8.52 -5.40 14.43
CA LEU A 199 7.28 -5.68 15.14
C LEU A 199 7.37 -6.94 16.00
N GLY A 200 7.95 -8.03 15.46
CA GLY A 200 8.14 -9.26 16.22
C GLY A 200 8.99 -9.05 17.47
N LEU A 201 10.12 -8.36 17.35
CA LEU A 201 10.99 -8.02 18.47
C LEU A 201 10.28 -7.11 19.47
N ASP A 202 9.60 -6.07 19.02
CA ASP A 202 8.85 -5.13 19.88
C ASP A 202 7.75 -5.83 20.68
N LEU A 203 7.01 -6.76 20.08
CA LEU A 203 5.98 -7.54 20.77
C LEU A 203 6.57 -8.44 21.85
N VAL A 204 7.74 -9.04 21.59
CA VAL A 204 8.47 -9.83 22.60
C VAL A 204 8.94 -8.93 23.75
N LEU A 205 9.47 -7.75 23.45
CA LEU A 205 9.90 -6.79 24.48
C LEU A 205 8.73 -6.29 25.31
N ILE A 206 7.61 -5.93 24.68
CA ILE A 206 6.37 -5.53 25.35
C ILE A 206 5.87 -6.65 26.28
N ALA A 207 5.90 -7.91 25.82
CA ALA A 207 5.49 -9.05 26.63
C ALA A 207 6.35 -9.25 27.89
N ARG A 208 7.62 -8.75 27.88
CA ARG A 208 8.53 -8.80 29.05
C ARG A 208 8.36 -7.58 29.96
N VAL A 209 8.05 -6.42 29.39
CA VAL A 209 7.98 -5.14 30.11
C VAL A 209 6.62 -4.94 30.79
N ILE A 210 5.53 -5.34 30.14
CA ILE A 210 4.17 -5.12 30.65
C ILE A 210 3.79 -6.25 31.65
N PRO A 211 3.40 -5.93 32.91
CA PRO A 211 3.06 -6.92 33.93
C PRO A 211 1.90 -7.86 33.56
N ARG A 212 0.93 -7.37 32.81
CA ARG A 212 -0.16 -8.16 32.25
C ARG A 212 -0.01 -8.24 30.73
N ARG A 213 0.35 -9.41 30.23
CA ARG A 213 0.50 -9.67 28.79
C ARG A 213 -0.82 -9.39 28.07
N PRO A 214 -0.85 -8.51 27.05
CA PRO A 214 -2.02 -8.34 26.20
C PRO A 214 -2.36 -9.67 25.51
N ARG A 215 -3.64 -9.94 25.32
CA ARG A 215 -4.07 -11.10 24.51
C ARG A 215 -3.88 -10.77 23.04
N TYR A 216 -2.69 -11.00 22.53
CA TYR A 216 -2.30 -10.66 21.15
C TYR A 216 -3.25 -11.26 20.11
N LEU A 217 -3.70 -12.50 20.29
CA LEU A 217 -4.64 -13.14 19.38
C LEU A 217 -5.95 -12.35 19.25
N ASP A 218 -6.52 -11.88 20.35
CA ASP A 218 -7.77 -11.09 20.31
C ASP A 218 -7.56 -9.71 19.67
N ILE A 219 -6.35 -9.13 19.83
CA ILE A 219 -6.00 -7.81 19.31
C ILE A 219 -5.80 -7.87 17.79
N PHE A 220 -5.18 -8.94 17.28
CA PHE A 220 -4.80 -9.04 15.87
C PHE A 220 -5.84 -9.81 15.03
N LEU A 221 -6.42 -10.89 15.55
CA LEU A 221 -7.24 -11.80 14.77
C LEU A 221 -8.56 -11.17 14.31
N LYS A 222 -9.26 -10.45 15.20
CA LYS A 222 -10.54 -9.83 14.87
C LYS A 222 -10.41 -8.74 13.80
N PRO A 223 -9.48 -7.74 13.93
CA PRO A 223 -9.27 -6.76 12.87
C PRO A 223 -8.76 -7.38 11.57
N PHE A 224 -7.92 -8.42 11.65
CA PHE A 224 -7.43 -9.12 10.47
C PHE A 224 -8.58 -9.79 9.70
N LEU A 225 -9.44 -10.56 10.37
CA LEU A 225 -10.60 -11.21 9.73
C LEU A 225 -11.56 -10.19 9.12
N ALA A 226 -11.87 -9.11 9.87
CA ALA A 226 -12.73 -8.04 9.35
C ALA A 226 -12.12 -7.39 8.11
N SER A 227 -10.82 -7.13 8.12
CA SER A 227 -10.12 -6.52 7.00
C SER A 227 -9.96 -7.46 5.80
N ALA A 228 -9.75 -8.75 6.04
CA ALA A 228 -9.70 -9.76 4.98
C ALA A 228 -11.05 -9.89 4.25
N LEU A 229 -12.16 -9.92 4.99
CA LEU A 229 -13.51 -9.92 4.42
C LEU A 229 -13.80 -8.61 3.67
N MET A 230 -13.41 -7.47 4.23
CA MET A 230 -13.49 -6.16 3.56
C MET A 230 -12.71 -6.17 2.24
N GLY A 231 -11.47 -6.67 2.25
CA GLY A 231 -10.64 -6.78 1.06
C GLY A 231 -11.26 -7.67 -0.01
N GLY A 232 -11.83 -8.82 0.40
CA GLY A 232 -12.59 -9.71 -0.50
C GLY A 232 -13.79 -9.02 -1.12
N ALA A 233 -14.57 -8.27 -0.32
CA ALA A 233 -15.70 -7.49 -0.81
C ALA A 233 -15.26 -6.39 -1.80
N ALA A 234 -14.20 -5.64 -1.47
CA ALA A 234 -13.63 -4.62 -2.36
C ALA A 234 -13.17 -5.21 -3.69
N TRP A 235 -12.48 -6.34 -3.66
CA TRP A 235 -12.03 -7.04 -4.85
C TRP A 235 -13.20 -7.52 -5.71
N ALA A 236 -14.25 -8.09 -5.09
CA ALA A 236 -15.44 -8.57 -5.79
C ALA A 236 -16.20 -7.41 -6.44
N VAL A 237 -16.43 -6.32 -5.70
CA VAL A 237 -17.13 -5.12 -6.21
C VAL A 237 -16.35 -4.48 -7.36
N TYR A 238 -15.04 -4.31 -7.21
CA TYR A 238 -14.19 -3.78 -8.27
C TYR A 238 -14.17 -4.70 -9.51
N GLY A 239 -14.01 -6.02 -9.30
CA GLY A 239 -14.01 -7.01 -10.38
C GLY A 239 -15.34 -7.08 -11.12
N LEU A 240 -16.46 -6.98 -10.42
CA LEU A 240 -17.80 -6.94 -11.02
C LEU A 240 -18.03 -5.64 -11.80
N GLY A 241 -17.70 -4.50 -11.18
CA GLY A 241 -17.83 -3.18 -11.78
C GLY A 241 -16.97 -3.04 -13.05
N SER A 242 -15.74 -3.54 -13.03
CA SER A 242 -14.85 -3.51 -14.19
C SER A 242 -15.37 -4.39 -15.35
N LYS A 243 -15.95 -5.56 -15.06
CA LYS A 243 -16.59 -6.42 -16.08
C LYS A 243 -17.81 -5.74 -16.70
N ILE A 244 -18.67 -5.13 -15.88
CA ILE A 244 -19.84 -4.39 -16.35
C ILE A 244 -19.43 -3.21 -17.24
N ALA A 245 -18.45 -2.41 -16.80
CA ALA A 245 -17.93 -1.29 -17.59
C ALA A 245 -17.33 -1.74 -18.93
N MET A 246 -16.60 -2.85 -18.94
CA MET A 246 -16.02 -3.42 -20.17
C MET A 246 -17.11 -3.93 -21.13
N THR A 247 -18.18 -4.54 -20.61
CA THR A 247 -19.31 -5.05 -21.41
C THR A 247 -20.11 -3.89 -21.99
N LEU A 248 -20.38 -2.84 -21.21
CA LEU A 248 -21.05 -1.63 -21.67
C LEU A 248 -20.22 -0.88 -22.72
N GLY A 249 -18.88 -0.78 -22.49
CA GLY A 249 -17.96 -0.19 -23.46
C GLY A 249 -17.93 -0.92 -24.80
N LYS A 250 -17.95 -2.26 -24.79
CA LYS A 250 -18.06 -3.06 -26.01
C LYS A 250 -19.37 -2.83 -26.76
N LYS A 251 -20.50 -2.86 -26.05
CA LYS A 251 -21.82 -2.60 -26.65
C LYS A 251 -21.94 -1.20 -27.23
N SER A 252 -21.39 -0.17 -26.56
CA SER A 252 -21.39 1.20 -27.09
C SER A 252 -20.51 1.35 -28.33
N LEU A 253 -19.37 0.64 -28.37
CA LEU A 253 -18.49 0.60 -29.54
C LEU A 253 -19.15 -0.12 -30.71
N GLU A 254 -19.77 -1.27 -30.49
CA GLU A 254 -20.53 -2.02 -31.50
C GLU A 254 -21.71 -1.20 -32.06
N ALA A 255 -22.44 -0.49 -31.18
CA ALA A 255 -23.52 0.40 -31.60
C ALA A 255 -23.01 1.60 -32.42
N ALA A 256 -21.86 2.18 -32.07
CA ALA A 256 -21.21 3.25 -32.80
C ALA A 256 -20.70 2.78 -34.19
N LEU A 257 -20.17 1.56 -34.28
CA LEU A 257 -19.77 0.95 -35.55
C LEU A 257 -20.96 0.55 -36.43
N ALA A 258 -22.06 0.11 -35.83
CA ALA A 258 -23.30 -0.25 -36.55
C ALA A 258 -24.08 0.97 -37.05
N SER A 259 -23.95 2.14 -36.41
CA SER A 259 -24.60 3.38 -36.85
C SER A 259 -23.89 4.07 -38.01
N GLY A 260 -23.03 3.38 -38.76
CA GLY A 260 -22.18 3.84 -39.84
C GLY A 260 -22.83 4.87 -40.78
N LYS A 261 -22.67 6.13 -40.44
CA LYS A 261 -22.76 7.23 -41.42
C LYS A 261 -21.43 7.26 -42.15
N ASP A 262 -21.49 7.03 -43.46
CA ASP A 262 -20.35 7.11 -44.39
C ASP A 262 -19.62 8.45 -44.25
N PRO A 263 -18.38 8.52 -43.78
CA PRO A 263 -17.57 9.69 -43.97
C PRO A 263 -16.68 9.45 -45.18
N GLY A 264 -16.93 10.20 -46.26
CA GLY A 264 -16.07 10.22 -47.42
C GLY A 264 -14.63 10.57 -47.07
N GLY A 265 -13.75 9.60 -47.25
CA GLY A 265 -12.32 9.77 -47.17
C GLY A 265 -11.63 9.06 -45.98
N LEU A 266 -10.54 8.38 -46.28
CA LEU A 266 -9.72 7.61 -45.33
C LEU A 266 -9.24 8.44 -44.13
N GLY A 267 -9.00 9.75 -44.34
CA GLY A 267 -8.57 10.68 -43.29
C GLY A 267 -9.64 11.03 -42.27
N ALA A 268 -10.92 11.15 -42.71
CA ALA A 268 -12.05 11.38 -41.80
C ALA A 268 -12.33 10.17 -40.92
N LYS A 269 -12.17 8.95 -41.46
CA LYS A 269 -12.29 7.68 -40.69
C LYS A 269 -11.22 7.57 -39.62
N LEU A 270 -9.97 7.94 -39.91
CA LEU A 270 -8.88 7.92 -38.92
C LEU A 270 -9.07 8.98 -37.83
N CYS A 271 -9.59 10.15 -38.20
CA CYS A 271 -9.88 11.23 -37.22
C CYS A 271 -11.05 10.85 -36.31
N ASP A 272 -12.13 10.27 -36.86
CA ASP A 272 -13.29 9.80 -36.09
C ASP A 272 -12.95 8.60 -35.19
N ILE A 273 -12.11 7.69 -35.65
CA ILE A 273 -11.58 6.59 -34.83
C ILE A 273 -10.71 7.14 -33.68
N SER A 274 -9.86 8.16 -33.94
CA SER A 274 -9.03 8.76 -32.91
C SER A 274 -9.85 9.51 -31.85
N VAL A 275 -10.88 10.26 -32.25
CA VAL A 275 -11.80 10.96 -31.35
C VAL A 275 -12.70 9.97 -30.61
N GLY A 276 -13.18 8.93 -31.28
CA GLY A 276 -13.91 7.82 -30.65
C GLY A 276 -13.06 7.08 -29.63
N LEU A 277 -11.80 6.79 -29.96
CA LEU A 277 -10.84 6.15 -29.05
C LEU A 277 -10.52 7.04 -27.84
N GLN A 278 -10.37 8.36 -28.03
CA GLN A 278 -10.19 9.32 -26.93
C GLN A 278 -11.42 9.37 -26.03
N ARG A 279 -12.63 9.43 -26.59
CA ARG A 279 -13.87 9.36 -25.78
C ARG A 279 -14.01 8.06 -25.00
N VAL A 280 -13.67 6.91 -25.60
CA VAL A 280 -13.67 5.62 -24.91
C VAL A 280 -12.59 5.58 -23.82
N LEU A 281 -11.42 6.18 -24.06
CA LEU A 281 -10.36 6.30 -23.06
C LEU A 281 -10.76 7.22 -21.90
N ASP A 282 -11.41 8.36 -22.18
CA ASP A 282 -11.91 9.28 -21.16
C ASP A 282 -13.09 8.67 -20.38
N LEU A 283 -14.00 7.98 -21.05
CA LEU A 283 -15.09 7.25 -20.39
C LEU A 283 -14.56 6.10 -19.54
N SER A 284 -13.50 5.39 -20.00
CA SER A 284 -12.85 4.34 -19.22
C SER A 284 -12.12 4.89 -17.99
N ARG A 285 -11.56 6.09 -18.08
CA ARG A 285 -10.87 6.77 -16.97
C ARG A 285 -11.87 7.19 -15.89
N THR A 286 -12.95 7.87 -16.28
CA THR A 286 -14.02 8.28 -15.36
C THR A 286 -14.77 7.06 -14.79
N GLY A 287 -15.04 6.05 -15.62
CA GLY A 287 -15.63 4.80 -15.18
C GLY A 287 -14.77 4.04 -14.16
N ASN A 288 -13.46 3.94 -14.42
CA ASN A 288 -12.53 3.32 -13.47
C ASN A 288 -12.45 4.13 -12.16
N ALA A 289 -12.48 5.45 -12.21
CA ALA A 289 -12.51 6.29 -11.02
C ALA A 289 -13.76 6.05 -10.17
N LEU A 290 -14.94 6.03 -10.80
CA LEU A 290 -16.21 5.78 -10.12
C LEU A 290 -16.27 4.38 -9.51
N ILE A 291 -15.81 3.35 -10.24
CA ILE A 291 -15.78 1.97 -9.74
C ILE A 291 -14.79 1.86 -8.57
N THR A 292 -13.63 2.47 -8.68
CA THR A 292 -12.62 2.44 -7.61
C THR A 292 -13.11 3.14 -6.36
N LEU A 293 -13.65 4.35 -6.48
CA LEU A 293 -14.22 5.11 -5.35
C LEU A 293 -15.44 4.39 -4.75
N GLY A 294 -16.31 3.84 -5.59
CA GLY A 294 -17.45 3.04 -5.15
C GLY A 294 -17.01 1.78 -4.39
N ALA A 295 -16.01 1.06 -4.89
CA ALA A 295 -15.46 -0.11 -4.22
C ALA A 295 -14.83 0.24 -2.87
N ILE A 296 -14.10 1.36 -2.78
CA ILE A 296 -13.54 1.87 -1.52
C ILE A 296 -14.67 2.24 -0.55
N GLY A 297 -15.72 2.96 -1.01
CA GLY A 297 -16.86 3.34 -0.18
C GLY A 297 -17.59 2.11 0.41
N ILE A 298 -17.87 1.12 -0.42
CA ILE A 298 -18.48 -0.15 0.02
C ILE A 298 -17.57 -0.89 0.99
N ALA A 299 -16.26 -0.93 0.72
CA ALA A 299 -15.29 -1.55 1.61
C ALA A 299 -15.30 -0.92 3.00
N VAL A 300 -15.35 0.41 3.10
CA VAL A 300 -15.41 1.13 4.38
C VAL A 300 -16.70 0.78 5.15
N ILE A 301 -17.84 0.72 4.45
CA ILE A 301 -19.13 0.35 5.07
C ILE A 301 -19.08 -1.10 5.57
N VAL A 302 -18.62 -2.04 4.73
CA VAL A 302 -18.49 -3.46 5.10
C VAL A 302 -17.55 -3.61 6.29
N TYR A 303 -16.42 -2.90 6.30
CA TYR A 303 -15.51 -2.92 7.43
C TYR A 303 -16.17 -2.41 8.72
N GLY A 304 -16.85 -1.27 8.66
CA GLY A 304 -17.57 -0.71 9.82
C GLY A 304 -18.60 -1.68 10.39
N VAL A 305 -19.39 -2.31 9.53
CA VAL A 305 -20.38 -3.33 9.94
C VAL A 305 -19.69 -4.55 10.59
N LEU A 306 -18.60 -5.04 10.00
CA LEU A 306 -17.86 -6.19 10.53
C LEU A 306 -17.18 -5.91 11.88
N VAL A 307 -16.61 -4.72 12.06
CA VAL A 307 -16.02 -4.28 13.34
C VAL A 307 -17.06 -4.29 14.45
N VAL A 308 -18.28 -3.83 14.17
CA VAL A 308 -19.40 -3.85 15.10
C VAL A 308 -19.87 -5.29 15.36
N ALA A 309 -20.09 -6.08 14.31
CA ALA A 309 -20.56 -7.46 14.38
C ALA A 309 -19.61 -8.38 15.17
N LEU A 310 -18.30 -8.22 14.95
CA LEU A 310 -17.26 -8.99 15.66
C LEU A 310 -16.95 -8.47 17.06
N ARG A 311 -17.64 -7.38 17.49
CA ARG A 311 -17.35 -6.70 18.76
C ARG A 311 -15.85 -6.48 18.94
N ALA A 312 -15.21 -5.95 17.89
CA ALA A 312 -13.78 -5.73 17.90
C ALA A 312 -13.35 -4.51 18.74
N ILE A 313 -14.31 -3.63 19.06
CA ILE A 313 -14.13 -2.45 19.92
C ILE A 313 -14.64 -2.76 21.33
N SER A 314 -13.86 -2.45 22.34
CA SER A 314 -14.26 -2.55 23.77
C SER A 314 -14.67 -1.17 24.30
N ARG A 315 -15.42 -1.15 25.42
CA ARG A 315 -15.77 0.11 26.12
C ARG A 315 -14.52 0.92 26.54
N ASP A 316 -13.47 0.22 26.93
CA ASP A 316 -12.21 0.85 27.33
C ASP A 316 -11.53 1.57 26.15
N ASP A 317 -11.70 1.06 24.93
CA ASP A 317 -11.13 1.66 23.72
C ASP A 317 -11.86 2.97 23.35
N LEU A 318 -13.18 3.01 23.55
CA LEU A 318 -14.00 4.19 23.28
C LEU A 318 -13.69 5.34 24.25
N ALA A 319 -13.31 5.04 25.51
CA ALA A 319 -12.90 6.04 26.48
C ALA A 319 -11.63 6.81 26.09
N LEU A 320 -10.78 6.23 25.22
CA LEU A 320 -9.55 6.85 24.72
C LEU A 320 -9.78 7.64 23.40
N MET A 321 -10.95 7.49 22.78
CA MET A 321 -11.26 8.17 21.52
C MET A 321 -12.00 9.51 21.78
N PRO A 322 -11.69 10.58 21.04
CA PRO A 322 -12.45 11.81 21.10
C PRO A 322 -13.88 11.54 20.65
N LYS A 323 -14.88 11.92 21.51
CA LYS A 323 -16.32 11.63 21.33
C LYS A 323 -16.72 10.15 21.49
N GLY A 324 -15.92 9.35 22.20
CA GLY A 324 -16.18 7.92 22.44
C GLY A 324 -17.56 7.62 23.04
N ASP A 325 -18.09 8.49 23.94
CA ASP A 325 -19.41 8.34 24.57
C ASP A 325 -20.58 8.35 23.54
N LYS A 326 -20.45 9.15 22.46
CA LYS A 326 -21.46 9.17 21.39
C LYS A 326 -21.41 7.89 20.55
N ILE A 327 -20.22 7.39 20.31
CA ILE A 327 -19.99 6.14 19.58
C ILE A 327 -20.46 4.95 20.42
N ALA A 328 -20.21 4.94 21.73
CA ALA A 328 -20.68 3.89 22.65
C ALA A 328 -22.22 3.77 22.64
N LYS A 329 -22.93 4.91 22.66
CA LYS A 329 -24.41 4.95 22.56
C LYS A 329 -24.92 4.43 21.22
N LEU A 330 -24.23 4.74 20.11
CA LEU A 330 -24.61 4.29 18.78
C LEU A 330 -24.41 2.78 18.60
N LEU A 331 -23.35 2.23 19.21
CA LEU A 331 -22.99 0.81 19.15
C LEU A 331 -23.70 -0.07 20.18
N ARG A 332 -24.54 0.51 21.06
CA ARG A 332 -25.21 -0.19 22.17
C ARG A 332 -24.26 -1.05 23.03
N LEU A 333 -23.04 -0.55 23.24
CA LEU A 333 -22.01 -1.16 24.07
C LEU A 333 -22.07 -0.70 25.53
#